data_0598c2126c01bef699380813a638751b
#
_entry.id   0598c2126c01bef699380813a638751b
#
_cell.length_a   1.000
_cell.length_b   1.000
_cell.length_c   1.000
_cell.angle_alpha   90.00
_cell.angle_beta   90.00
_cell.angle_gamma   90.00
#
_symmetry.space_group_name_H-M   'P 1'
#
loop_
_entity.id
_entity.type
_entity.pdbx_description
1 polymer ?
#
loop_
_entity_poly.entity_id
_entity_poly.type
_entity_poly.pdbx_seq_one_letter_code
_entity_poly.pdbx_strand_id
1 'polypeptide(L)'
;MTYKKLSHLPLPVRKEFPRGAQEIYRAAYNRTWEQAATSGDYDEQRTAEAAHKAALLAVEMEYQRDDRGRWRRAPISNAIDKRKIRPQG
;
A
#
# COMPACT_ATOMS: atom_id res chain seq x y z
N MET A 1 6.74 3.54 14.41
CA MET A 1 6.38 4.94 14.22
C MET A 1 5.40 5.06 13.07
N THR A 2 4.38 5.86 13.23
CA THR A 2 3.37 6.03 12.20
C THR A 2 3.52 7.40 11.53
N TYR A 3 2.87 7.56 10.37
CA TYR A 3 2.91 8.82 9.65
C TYR A 3 1.56 9.50 9.77
N LYS A 4 1.54 10.71 10.27
CA LYS A 4 0.29 11.44 10.46
C LYS A 4 -0.15 12.18 9.20
N LYS A 5 0.79 12.51 8.34
CA LYS A 5 0.49 13.26 7.12
C LYS A 5 1.24 12.65 5.95
N LEU A 6 0.73 12.88 4.75
CA LEU A 6 1.42 12.39 3.56
C LEU A 6 2.80 13.02 3.41
N SER A 7 2.95 14.27 3.84
CA SER A 7 4.23 14.95 3.74
C SER A 7 5.29 14.31 4.63
N HIS A 8 4.90 13.45 5.57
CA HIS A 8 5.86 12.78 6.44
C HIS A 8 6.38 11.49 5.82
N LEU A 9 5.78 11.02 4.74
CA LEU A 9 6.24 9.79 4.11
C LEU A 9 7.64 9.99 3.54
N PRO A 10 8.42 8.91 3.41
CA PRO A 10 9.76 9.03 2.83
C PRO A 10 9.71 9.65 1.44
N LEU A 11 10.72 10.42 1.10
CA LEU A 11 10.76 11.10 -0.17
C LEU A 11 10.58 10.17 -1.37
N PRO A 12 11.23 9.00 -1.42
CA PRO A 12 11.01 8.10 -2.56
C PRO A 12 9.56 7.71 -2.73
N VAL A 13 8.82 7.51 -1.62
CA VAL A 13 7.41 7.18 -1.70
C VAL A 13 6.63 8.35 -2.26
N ARG A 14 6.92 9.55 -1.79
CA ARG A 14 6.20 10.73 -2.27
C ARG A 14 6.47 11.03 -3.73
N LYS A 15 7.68 10.71 -4.18
CA LYS A 15 8.01 10.96 -5.57
C LYS A 15 7.44 9.92 -6.50
N GLU A 16 7.42 8.69 -6.07
CA GLU A 16 7.00 7.61 -6.95
C GLU A 16 5.49 7.43 -7.03
N PHE A 17 4.79 7.61 -5.93
CA PHE A 17 3.37 7.30 -5.86
C PHE A 17 2.50 8.54 -6.02
N PRO A 18 1.40 8.44 -6.78
CA PRO A 18 0.43 9.53 -6.80
C PRO A 18 -0.25 9.63 -5.44
N ARG A 19 -0.94 10.72 -5.22
CA ARG A 19 -1.51 11.02 -3.92
C ARG A 19 -2.40 9.89 -3.38
N GLY A 20 -3.26 9.34 -4.22
CA GLY A 20 -4.15 8.26 -3.78
C GLY A 20 -3.36 7.05 -3.31
N ALA A 21 -2.28 6.71 -4.02
CA ALA A 21 -1.43 5.60 -3.61
C ALA A 21 -0.69 5.92 -2.32
N GLN A 22 -0.27 7.18 -2.14
CA GLN A 22 0.38 7.59 -0.90
C GLN A 22 -0.56 7.43 0.29
N GLU A 23 -1.85 7.72 0.11
CA GLU A 23 -2.83 7.56 1.19
C GLU A 23 -2.97 6.09 1.56
N ILE A 24 -2.99 5.21 0.56
CA ILE A 24 -3.08 3.78 0.82
C ILE A 24 -1.83 3.30 1.54
N TYR A 25 -0.67 3.76 1.09
CA TYR A 25 0.59 3.39 1.71
C TYR A 25 0.59 3.80 3.19
N ARG A 26 0.21 5.05 3.46
CA ARG A 26 0.22 5.56 4.82
C ARG A 26 -0.73 4.78 5.73
N ALA A 27 -1.93 4.50 5.25
CA ALA A 27 -2.92 3.79 6.06
C ALA A 27 -2.46 2.38 6.39
N ALA A 28 -1.93 1.67 5.40
CA ALA A 28 -1.50 0.29 5.61
C ALA A 28 -0.24 0.24 6.49
N TYR A 29 0.67 1.19 6.29
CA TYR A 29 1.88 1.28 7.10
C TYR A 29 1.50 1.50 8.57
N ASN A 30 0.63 2.46 8.81
CA ASN A 30 0.24 2.79 10.18
C ASN A 30 -0.50 1.63 10.85
N ARG A 31 -1.34 0.93 10.09
CA ARG A 31 -2.06 -0.21 10.65
C ARG A 31 -1.08 -1.29 11.12
N THR A 32 -0.05 -1.57 10.33
CA THR A 32 0.91 -2.60 10.70
C THR A 32 1.66 -2.21 11.98
N TRP A 33 2.01 -0.93 12.10
CA TRP A 33 2.67 -0.46 13.31
C TRP A 33 1.76 -0.61 14.54
N GLU A 34 0.47 -0.27 14.38
CA GLU A 34 -0.46 -0.36 15.48
C GLU A 34 -0.67 -1.80 15.91
N GLN A 35 -0.73 -2.71 14.96
CA GLN A 35 -0.89 -4.12 15.28
C GLN A 35 0.33 -4.65 15.99
N ALA A 36 1.52 -4.26 15.56
CA ALA A 36 2.74 -4.72 16.22
C ALA A 36 2.85 -4.18 17.63
N ALA A 37 2.41 -2.95 17.85
CA ALA A 37 2.49 -2.34 19.15
C ALA A 37 1.63 -3.06 20.19
N THR A 38 0.57 -3.74 19.72
CA THR A 38 -0.32 -4.44 20.65
C THR A 38 0.02 -5.92 20.78
N SER A 39 0.99 -6.42 19.99
CA SER A 39 1.25 -7.84 19.97
C SER A 39 2.15 -8.31 21.11
N GLY A 40 2.87 -7.41 21.73
CA GLY A 40 3.78 -7.79 22.79
C GLY A 40 5.14 -8.31 22.30
N ASP A 41 5.30 -8.47 21.01
CA ASP A 41 6.54 -8.98 20.45
C ASP A 41 7.06 -7.92 19.50
N TYR A 42 7.30 -6.74 20.03
CA TYR A 42 7.59 -5.58 19.24
C TYR A 42 9.08 -5.42 19.01
N ASP A 43 9.48 -5.25 17.76
CA ASP A 43 10.82 -4.91 17.38
C ASP A 43 10.70 -3.82 16.33
N GLU A 44 11.25 -2.63 16.62
CA GLU A 44 11.04 -1.48 15.77
C GLU A 44 11.52 -1.69 14.35
N GLN A 45 12.69 -2.27 14.18
CA GLN A 45 13.23 -2.46 12.86
C GLN A 45 12.42 -3.47 12.03
N ARG A 46 12.06 -4.58 12.66
CA ARG A 46 11.25 -5.56 11.97
C ARG A 46 9.88 -5.02 11.64
N THR A 47 9.32 -4.23 12.54
CA THR A 47 8.02 -3.62 12.33
C THR A 47 8.06 -2.66 11.16
N ALA A 48 9.13 -1.86 11.06
CA ALA A 48 9.26 -0.92 9.96
C ALA A 48 9.32 -1.66 8.63
N GLU A 49 10.06 -2.77 8.57
CA GLU A 49 10.16 -3.54 7.35
C GLU A 49 8.83 -4.19 6.99
N ALA A 50 8.15 -4.76 7.97
CA ALA A 50 6.86 -5.39 7.73
C ALA A 50 5.82 -4.36 7.30
N ALA A 51 5.86 -3.18 7.92
CA ALA A 51 4.93 -2.12 7.59
C ALA A 51 5.15 -1.62 6.16
N HIS A 52 6.41 -1.51 5.75
CA HIS A 52 6.73 -1.10 4.39
C HIS A 52 6.22 -2.12 3.38
N LYS A 53 6.45 -3.41 3.63
CA LYS A 53 5.98 -4.45 2.74
C LYS A 53 4.46 -4.49 2.66
N ALA A 54 3.80 -4.36 3.81
CA ALA A 54 2.33 -4.36 3.83
C ALA A 54 1.79 -3.15 3.08
N ALA A 55 2.46 -2.01 3.21
CA ALA A 55 2.03 -0.80 2.53
C ALA A 55 2.19 -0.93 1.01
N LEU A 56 3.30 -1.52 0.56
CA LEU A 56 3.50 -1.72 -0.88
C LEU A 56 2.46 -2.67 -1.44
N LEU A 57 2.18 -3.77 -0.74
CA LEU A 57 1.18 -4.72 -1.21
C LEU A 57 -0.20 -4.05 -1.28
N ALA A 58 -0.53 -3.22 -0.31
CA ALA A 58 -1.82 -2.52 -0.33
C ALA A 58 -1.94 -1.60 -1.54
N VAL A 59 -0.85 -0.89 -1.87
CA VAL A 59 -0.85 -0.04 -3.05
C VAL A 59 -1.04 -0.89 -4.30
N GLU A 60 -0.33 -2.02 -4.38
CA GLU A 60 -0.40 -2.86 -5.57
C GLU A 60 -1.76 -3.47 -5.80
N MET A 61 -2.57 -3.56 -4.76
CA MET A 61 -3.92 -4.09 -4.93
C MET A 61 -4.83 -3.11 -5.66
N GLU A 62 -4.51 -1.83 -5.66
CA GLU A 62 -5.36 -0.83 -6.29
C GLU A 62 -4.67 -0.03 -7.39
N TYR A 63 -3.35 -0.10 -7.47
CA TYR A 63 -2.60 0.65 -8.48
C TYR A 63 -1.70 -0.30 -9.25
N GLN A 64 -1.41 0.05 -10.48
CA GLN A 64 -0.52 -0.73 -11.33
C GLN A 64 0.54 0.18 -11.91
N ARG A 65 1.70 -0.36 -12.18
CA ARG A 65 2.75 0.36 -12.85
C ARG A 65 2.54 0.22 -14.34
N ASP A 66 2.59 1.34 -15.05
CA ASP A 66 2.43 1.30 -16.49
C ASP A 66 3.80 1.09 -17.16
N ASP A 67 3.82 1.11 -18.51
CA ASP A 67 5.04 0.87 -19.26
C ASP A 67 6.11 1.91 -18.99
N ARG A 68 5.74 3.06 -18.49
CA ARG A 68 6.68 4.12 -18.21
C ARG A 68 7.11 4.13 -16.75
N GLY A 69 6.69 3.14 -16.00
CA GLY A 69 7.03 3.05 -14.59
C GLY A 69 6.19 3.92 -13.68
N ARG A 70 5.11 4.48 -14.19
CA ARG A 70 4.24 5.31 -13.38
C ARG A 70 3.15 4.48 -12.76
N TRP A 71 2.77 4.83 -11.54
CA TRP A 71 1.69 4.14 -10.87
C TRP A 71 0.36 4.75 -11.27
N ARG A 72 -0.57 3.91 -11.71
CA ARG A 72 -1.90 4.32 -12.11
C ARG A 72 -2.92 3.45 -11.45
N ARG A 73 -4.09 4.03 -11.16
CA ARG A 73 -5.15 3.26 -10.56
C ARG A 73 -5.56 2.15 -11.51
N ALA A 74 -5.61 0.94 -11.00
CA ALA A 74 -5.99 -0.20 -11.81
C ALA A 74 -7.44 -0.08 -12.22
N PRO A 75 -7.79 -0.45 -13.46
CA PRO A 75 -9.19 -0.42 -13.87
C PRO A 75 -10.01 -1.37 -13.02
N ILE A 76 -11.19 -0.94 -12.67
CA ILE A 76 -12.07 -1.74 -11.85
C ILE A 76 -12.37 -3.07 -12.51
N SER A 77 -12.49 -3.06 -13.80
CA SER A 77 -12.79 -4.30 -14.52
C SER A 77 -11.71 -5.33 -14.30
N ASN A 78 -10.48 -4.93 -14.07
CA ASN A 78 -9.45 -5.90 -13.78
C ASN A 78 -9.66 -6.56 -12.47
N ALA A 79 -10.21 -5.87 -11.51
CA ALA A 79 -10.40 -6.43 -10.22
C ALA A 79 -11.58 -7.34 -10.17
N ILE A 80 -12.55 -7.08 -11.01
CA ILE A 80 -13.78 -7.79 -10.91
C ILE A 80 -13.95 -8.85 -11.91
N ASP A 81 -13.62 -8.54 -13.09
CA ASP A 81 -13.88 -9.38 -14.15
C ASP A 81 -13.38 -10.64 -14.08
N LYS A 82 -12.48 -10.71 -13.51
CA LYS A 82 -11.99 -11.92 -13.56
C LYS A 82 -12.78 -12.78 -12.90
N ARG A 83 -13.66 -12.46 -12.54
CA ARG A 83 -14.41 -13.23 -11.99
C ARG A 83 -15.47 -13.43 -12.39
N LYS A 84 -15.72 -12.75 -12.98
CA LYS A 84 -16.61 -12.87 -13.33
C LYS A 84 -16.85 -13.47 -14.01
N ILE A 85 -16.59 -13.42 -14.08
CA ILE A 85 -16.92 -13.81 -14.69
C ILE A 85 -16.93 -14.77 -14.97
N ARG A 86 -16.80 -14.97 -14.73
CA ARG A 86 -17.14 -15.81 -15.04
C ARG A 86 -17.49 -16.41 -15.21
N PRO A 87 -17.43 -16.40 -15.22
CA PRO A 87 -17.89 -16.92 -15.48
C PRO A 87 -18.15 -17.30 -15.76
N GLN A 88 -18.09 -17.17 -15.65
CA GLN A 88 -18.43 -17.56 -15.90
C GLN A 88 -18.76 -18.02 -16.28
N GLY A 89 -18.58 -17.98 -16.28
CA GLY A 89 -19.00 -18.29 -16.56
C GLY A 89 -19.26 -18.67 -16.69
#